data_7c6445e7a8c0b213d307ce9e3dbd1cfb
#
_entry.id   7c6445e7a8c0b213d307ce9e3dbd1cfb
#
_cell.length_a   1.000
_cell.length_b   1.000
_cell.length_c   1.000
_cell.angle_alpha   90.00
_cell.angle_beta   90.00
_cell.angle_gamma   90.00
#
_symmetry.space_group_name_H-M   'P 1'
#
loop_
_entity.id
_entity.type
_entity.pdbx_description
1 polymer ?
#
loop_
_entity_poly.entity_id
_entity_poly.type
_entity_poly.pdbx_seq_one_letter_code
_entity_poly.pdbx_strand_id
1 'polypeptide(L)'
;MGSKGYIGRYLCRFLENKTNVFVHSRKTKGINEVVKEIRPTIVINCSASSLNEKFNESLEANFLYQSEFLRCLSDSDASVIWIQLASYYELQIPFGRADYYSQHKSLFRNALMTMHENENVKARTLFFPHVFGLDEKSSRIIPTIRNMILNNKPSHFSKGDQFLPLLHIGDASEAIWQSVFSEERVTSATPFWHGRVRELVDLAVGLNNTSLAKFDPEDMQVDNFFPRVEFPGKVSNWEPKYSLDNLLEYLTN
;
A
#
# COMPACT_ATOMS: atom_id res chain seq x y z
N MET A 1 -7.18 -11.46 1.51
CA MET A 1 -6.66 -11.73 0.14
C MET A 1 -5.24 -11.15 0.04
N GLY A 2 -4.36 -11.73 -0.80
CA GLY A 2 -2.99 -11.20 -0.97
C GLY A 2 -2.02 -11.46 0.21
N SER A 3 -2.26 -12.48 1.01
CA SER A 3 -1.48 -12.83 2.22
C SER A 3 0.02 -13.10 1.96
N LYS A 4 0.39 -13.48 0.73
CA LYS A 4 1.80 -13.72 0.35
C LYS A 4 2.55 -12.46 -0.07
N GLY A 5 1.85 -11.34 -0.26
CA GLY A 5 2.44 -10.03 -0.54
C GLY A 5 3.11 -9.42 0.69
N TYR A 6 3.86 -8.34 0.47
CA TYR A 6 4.61 -7.67 1.55
C TYR A 6 3.69 -7.25 2.71
N ILE A 7 2.67 -6.44 2.46
CA ILE A 7 1.71 -5.99 3.49
C ILE A 7 0.94 -7.20 4.06
N GLY A 8 0.46 -8.11 3.20
CA GLY A 8 -0.36 -9.24 3.62
C GLY A 8 0.33 -10.17 4.60
N ARG A 9 1.62 -10.45 4.44
CA ARG A 9 2.39 -11.30 5.37
C ARG A 9 2.50 -10.68 6.76
N TYR A 10 2.78 -9.39 6.84
CA TYR A 10 2.84 -8.66 8.11
C TYR A 10 1.48 -8.58 8.79
N LEU A 11 0.46 -8.25 8.01
CA LEU A 11 -0.91 -8.19 8.52
C LEU A 11 -1.38 -9.54 9.08
N CYS A 12 -1.08 -10.67 8.42
CA CYS A 12 -1.42 -12.00 8.93
C CYS A 12 -0.80 -12.21 10.32
N ARG A 13 0.52 -11.98 10.47
CA ARG A 13 1.20 -12.09 11.77
C ARG A 13 0.61 -11.16 12.83
N PHE A 14 0.30 -9.91 12.46
CA PHE A 14 -0.32 -8.95 13.36
C PHE A 14 -1.71 -9.38 13.86
N LEU A 15 -2.47 -10.07 13.02
CA LEU A 15 -3.84 -10.49 13.31
C LEU A 15 -3.94 -11.85 14.00
N GLU A 16 -2.90 -12.70 14.00
CA GLU A 16 -2.92 -14.07 14.56
C GLU A 16 -3.46 -14.15 15.99
N ASN A 17 -3.14 -13.15 16.82
CA ASN A 17 -3.60 -13.09 18.23
C ASN A 17 -4.85 -12.21 18.43
N LYS A 18 -5.47 -11.72 17.36
CA LYS A 18 -6.61 -10.78 17.43
C LYS A 18 -7.91 -11.38 16.92
N THR A 19 -7.82 -12.26 15.93
CA THR A 19 -8.98 -12.86 15.27
C THR A 19 -8.59 -14.12 14.50
N ASN A 20 -9.60 -14.89 14.07
CA ASN A 20 -9.37 -16.03 13.18
C ASN A 20 -9.02 -15.53 11.77
N VAL A 21 -7.82 -15.85 11.28
CA VAL A 21 -7.32 -15.41 9.99
C VAL A 21 -7.37 -16.56 8.98
N PHE A 22 -8.10 -16.36 7.90
CA PHE A 22 -8.10 -17.26 6.75
C PHE A 22 -7.38 -16.58 5.57
N VAL A 23 -6.47 -17.31 4.95
CA VAL A 23 -5.71 -16.80 3.82
C VAL A 23 -6.19 -17.40 2.51
N HIS A 24 -6.44 -16.55 1.52
CA HIS A 24 -6.82 -16.97 0.20
C HIS A 24 -5.86 -16.44 -0.86
N SER A 25 -5.52 -17.29 -1.82
CA SER A 25 -4.72 -16.91 -3.00
C SER A 25 -5.33 -17.55 -4.26
N ARG A 26 -5.09 -16.94 -5.42
CA ARG A 26 -5.57 -17.41 -6.74
C ARG A 26 -5.21 -18.87 -7.07
N LYS A 27 -4.22 -19.44 -6.38
CA LYS A 27 -3.74 -20.82 -6.60
C LYS A 27 -4.39 -21.86 -5.67
N THR A 28 -5.28 -21.42 -4.80
CA THR A 28 -5.98 -22.28 -3.84
C THR A 28 -7.38 -22.66 -4.36
N LYS A 29 -8.29 -23.07 -3.50
CA LYS A 29 -9.69 -23.43 -3.83
C LYS A 29 -10.41 -22.33 -4.63
N GLY A 30 -11.43 -22.69 -5.38
CA GLY A 30 -12.30 -21.74 -6.07
C GLY A 30 -12.92 -20.72 -5.09
N ILE A 31 -13.13 -19.50 -5.54
CA ILE A 31 -13.63 -18.40 -4.69
C ILE A 31 -14.97 -18.74 -4.07
N ASN A 32 -15.90 -19.33 -4.84
CA ASN A 32 -17.23 -19.74 -4.37
C ASN A 32 -17.16 -20.75 -3.22
N GLU A 33 -16.26 -21.72 -3.31
CA GLU A 33 -16.06 -22.73 -2.26
C GLU A 33 -15.56 -22.08 -0.97
N VAL A 34 -14.59 -21.18 -1.09
CA VAL A 34 -14.02 -20.46 0.04
C VAL A 34 -15.06 -19.58 0.74
N VAL A 35 -15.85 -18.83 -0.01
CA VAL A 35 -16.91 -17.98 0.55
C VAL A 35 -17.96 -18.81 1.28
N LYS A 36 -18.37 -19.94 0.71
CA LYS A 36 -19.37 -20.85 1.33
C LYS A 36 -18.86 -21.54 2.58
N GLU A 37 -17.61 -22.01 2.57
CA GLU A 37 -17.01 -22.73 3.71
C GLU A 37 -16.70 -21.78 4.87
N ILE A 38 -16.06 -20.64 4.59
CA ILE A 38 -15.50 -19.74 5.60
C ILE A 38 -16.54 -18.74 6.11
N ARG A 39 -17.47 -18.31 5.25
CA ARG A 39 -18.44 -17.25 5.54
C ARG A 39 -17.78 -16.05 6.23
N PRO A 40 -16.84 -15.38 5.54
CA PRO A 40 -16.06 -14.31 6.15
C PRO A 40 -16.97 -13.16 6.58
N THR A 41 -16.74 -12.61 7.77
CA THR A 41 -17.38 -11.37 8.23
C THR A 41 -16.58 -10.13 7.86
N ILE A 42 -15.26 -10.31 7.62
CA ILE A 42 -14.34 -9.26 7.21
C ILE A 42 -13.47 -9.79 6.07
N VAL A 43 -13.36 -9.02 5.00
CA VAL A 43 -12.43 -9.27 3.90
C VAL A 43 -11.45 -8.11 3.81
N ILE A 44 -10.15 -8.38 4.02
CA ILE A 44 -9.09 -7.40 3.82
C ILE A 44 -8.37 -7.73 2.52
N ASN A 45 -8.45 -6.81 1.56
CA ASN A 45 -7.87 -6.98 0.25
C ASN A 45 -6.50 -6.30 0.14
N CYS A 46 -5.44 -7.09 0.37
CA CYS A 46 -4.04 -6.70 0.17
C CYS A 46 -3.50 -7.15 -1.20
N SER A 47 -4.35 -7.73 -2.08
CA SER A 47 -3.88 -8.19 -3.39
C SER A 47 -3.67 -7.00 -4.33
N ALA A 48 -2.53 -7.02 -5.01
CA ALA A 48 -2.19 -6.07 -6.06
C ALA A 48 -1.08 -6.63 -6.94
N SER A 49 -0.98 -6.14 -8.18
CA SER A 49 0.21 -6.32 -9.01
C SER A 49 1.35 -5.41 -8.53
N SER A 50 2.54 -5.55 -9.10
CA SER A 50 3.57 -4.53 -8.98
C SER A 50 3.32 -3.34 -9.93
N LEU A 51 3.97 -2.21 -9.68
CA LEU A 51 3.78 -0.98 -10.46
C LEU A 51 4.12 -1.15 -11.96
N ASN A 52 5.13 -2.00 -12.25
CA ASN A 52 5.68 -2.18 -13.60
C ASN A 52 5.11 -3.41 -14.33
N GLU A 53 4.00 -3.97 -13.87
CA GLU A 53 3.36 -5.11 -14.54
C GLU A 53 2.70 -4.69 -15.85
N LYS A 54 2.60 -5.65 -16.79
CA LYS A 54 1.91 -5.44 -18.06
C LYS A 54 0.40 -5.30 -17.85
N PHE A 55 -0.27 -4.80 -18.88
CA PHE A 55 -1.71 -4.54 -18.84
C PHE A 55 -2.53 -5.73 -18.29
N ASN A 56 -2.36 -6.93 -18.89
CA ASN A 56 -3.16 -8.09 -18.52
C ASN A 56 -2.89 -8.56 -17.08
N GLU A 57 -1.62 -8.59 -16.63
CA GLU A 57 -1.26 -8.97 -15.28
C GLU A 57 -1.81 -7.97 -14.25
N SER A 58 -1.75 -6.69 -14.58
CA SER A 58 -2.30 -5.63 -13.74
C SER A 58 -3.84 -5.69 -13.70
N LEU A 59 -4.50 -5.88 -14.84
CA LEU A 59 -5.96 -6.00 -14.92
C LEU A 59 -6.46 -7.21 -14.11
N GLU A 60 -5.83 -8.36 -14.30
CA GLU A 60 -6.18 -9.59 -13.58
C GLU A 60 -6.04 -9.44 -12.07
N ALA A 61 -4.92 -8.89 -11.61
CA ALA A 61 -4.62 -8.79 -10.17
C ALA A 61 -5.39 -7.67 -9.47
N ASN A 62 -5.59 -6.52 -10.14
CA ASN A 62 -6.14 -5.32 -9.51
C ASN A 62 -7.64 -5.13 -9.78
N PHE A 63 -8.23 -5.88 -10.70
CA PHE A 63 -9.64 -5.73 -11.04
C PHE A 63 -10.38 -7.06 -11.13
N LEU A 64 -10.05 -7.96 -12.06
CA LEU A 64 -10.87 -9.15 -12.37
C LEU A 64 -11.00 -10.10 -11.18
N TYR A 65 -9.87 -10.48 -10.59
CA TYR A 65 -9.86 -11.39 -9.43
C TYR A 65 -10.61 -10.82 -8.22
N GLN A 66 -10.48 -9.53 -8.00
CA GLN A 66 -11.15 -8.85 -6.89
C GLN A 66 -12.67 -8.73 -7.15
N SER A 67 -13.04 -8.46 -8.40
CA SER A 67 -14.45 -8.38 -8.83
C SER A 67 -15.17 -9.73 -8.71
N GLU A 68 -14.50 -10.82 -9.07
CA GLU A 68 -15.06 -12.17 -8.90
C GLU A 68 -15.29 -12.49 -7.41
N PHE A 69 -14.34 -12.16 -6.55
CA PHE A 69 -14.49 -12.36 -5.11
C PHE A 69 -15.66 -11.54 -4.54
N LEU A 70 -15.75 -10.27 -4.95
CA LEU A 70 -16.84 -9.40 -4.55
C LEU A 70 -18.21 -9.92 -4.99
N ARG A 71 -18.32 -10.40 -6.24
CA ARG A 71 -19.54 -11.02 -6.77
C ARG A 71 -19.97 -12.22 -5.92
N CYS A 72 -19.04 -13.12 -5.59
CA CYS A 72 -19.36 -14.30 -4.76
C CYS A 72 -19.83 -13.93 -3.36
N LEU A 73 -19.33 -12.83 -2.79
CA LEU A 73 -19.81 -12.31 -1.49
C LEU A 73 -21.22 -11.70 -1.62
N SER A 74 -21.46 -10.93 -2.67
CA SER A 74 -22.77 -10.30 -2.93
C SER A 74 -23.87 -11.33 -3.16
N ASP A 75 -23.53 -12.49 -3.76
CA ASP A 75 -24.43 -13.62 -3.95
C ASP A 75 -24.65 -14.46 -2.67
N SER A 76 -23.96 -14.15 -1.58
CA SER A 76 -24.08 -14.85 -0.30
C SER A 76 -24.99 -14.09 0.67
N ASP A 77 -25.57 -14.80 1.65
CA ASP A 77 -26.38 -14.20 2.72
C ASP A 77 -25.52 -13.56 3.84
N ALA A 78 -24.20 -13.51 3.69
CA ALA A 78 -23.29 -13.03 4.69
C ALA A 78 -23.15 -11.50 4.62
N SER A 79 -23.36 -10.81 5.75
CA SER A 79 -22.98 -9.40 5.86
C SER A 79 -21.46 -9.27 6.07
N VAL A 80 -20.76 -8.62 5.14
CA VAL A 80 -19.30 -8.56 5.08
C VAL A 80 -18.79 -7.13 5.08
N ILE A 81 -17.78 -6.85 5.92
CA ILE A 81 -17.00 -5.61 5.81
C ILE A 81 -15.84 -5.88 4.84
N TRP A 82 -15.79 -5.14 3.74
CA TRP A 82 -14.69 -5.17 2.78
C TRP A 82 -13.76 -3.99 2.97
N ILE A 83 -12.49 -4.26 3.35
CA ILE A 83 -11.44 -3.25 3.42
C ILE A 83 -10.59 -3.31 2.14
N GLN A 84 -10.70 -2.29 1.31
CA GLN A 84 -9.91 -2.12 0.09
C GLN A 84 -8.67 -1.29 0.38
N LEU A 85 -7.49 -1.88 0.20
CA LEU A 85 -6.25 -1.11 0.26
C LEU A 85 -6.05 -0.35 -1.06
N ALA A 86 -6.16 0.95 -0.99
CA ALA A 86 -5.90 1.88 -2.09
C ALA A 86 -4.47 2.45 -2.00
N SER A 87 -3.98 3.04 -3.07
CA SER A 87 -2.61 3.55 -3.16
C SER A 87 -2.58 5.07 -3.27
N TYR A 88 -1.56 5.71 -2.70
CA TYR A 88 -1.22 7.11 -2.95
C TYR A 88 -1.16 7.44 -4.45
N TYR A 89 -0.71 6.49 -5.27
CA TYR A 89 -0.64 6.66 -6.72
C TYR A 89 -2.01 6.83 -7.39
N GLU A 90 -3.08 6.27 -6.82
CA GLU A 90 -4.44 6.51 -7.32
C GLU A 90 -4.88 7.97 -7.15
N LEU A 91 -4.39 8.66 -6.11
CA LEU A 91 -4.65 10.08 -5.87
C LEU A 91 -3.96 10.99 -6.90
N GLN A 92 -2.98 10.47 -7.63
CA GLN A 92 -2.26 11.21 -8.68
C GLN A 92 -2.91 11.08 -10.07
N ILE A 93 -3.92 10.24 -10.24
CA ILE A 93 -4.65 10.06 -11.52
C ILE A 93 -5.22 11.39 -12.05
N PRO A 94 -5.85 12.26 -11.24
CA PRO A 94 -6.36 13.55 -11.71
C PRO A 94 -5.27 14.49 -12.23
N PHE A 95 -4.00 14.24 -11.90
CA PHE A 95 -2.84 15.00 -12.35
C PHE A 95 -2.10 14.35 -13.53
N GLY A 96 -2.73 13.35 -14.18
CA GLY A 96 -2.22 12.72 -15.39
C GLY A 96 -1.49 11.39 -15.18
N ARG A 97 -1.50 10.81 -13.96
CA ARG A 97 -0.92 9.48 -13.76
C ARG A 97 -1.73 8.42 -14.50
N ALA A 98 -1.07 7.66 -15.41
CA ALA A 98 -1.72 6.75 -16.34
C ALA A 98 -1.15 5.31 -16.33
N ASP A 99 -0.34 4.94 -15.33
CA ASP A 99 0.13 3.56 -15.23
C ASP A 99 -1.00 2.57 -14.94
N TYR A 100 -0.88 1.35 -15.47
CA TYR A 100 -1.91 0.32 -15.36
C TYR A 100 -2.25 -0.06 -13.91
N TYR A 101 -1.27 -0.06 -13.02
CA TYR A 101 -1.47 -0.35 -11.61
C TYR A 101 -2.47 0.63 -10.97
N SER A 102 -2.20 1.92 -11.09
CA SER A 102 -3.04 2.99 -10.52
C SER A 102 -4.44 2.99 -11.14
N GLN A 103 -4.53 2.86 -12.47
CA GLN A 103 -5.80 2.87 -13.20
C GLN A 103 -6.69 1.67 -12.81
N HIS A 104 -6.14 0.44 -12.83
CA HIS A 104 -6.94 -0.75 -12.51
C HIS A 104 -7.33 -0.83 -11.03
N LYS A 105 -6.49 -0.36 -10.10
CA LYS A 105 -6.87 -0.25 -8.69
C LYS A 105 -7.99 0.76 -8.48
N SER A 106 -7.91 1.93 -9.11
CA SER A 106 -8.95 2.95 -9.05
C SER A 106 -10.26 2.47 -9.68
N LEU A 107 -10.19 1.74 -10.79
CA LEU A 107 -11.37 1.15 -11.45
C LEU A 107 -12.11 0.19 -10.50
N PHE A 108 -11.39 -0.75 -9.86
CA PHE A 108 -11.99 -1.66 -8.89
C PHE A 108 -12.56 -0.93 -7.67
N ARG A 109 -11.81 0.01 -7.11
CA ARG A 109 -12.28 0.82 -5.97
C ARG A 109 -13.57 1.57 -6.30
N ASN A 110 -13.65 2.18 -7.48
CA ASN A 110 -14.88 2.90 -7.90
C ASN A 110 -16.05 1.92 -8.06
N ALA A 111 -15.85 0.76 -8.68
CA ALA A 111 -16.89 -0.27 -8.78
C ALA A 111 -17.34 -0.77 -7.40
N LEU A 112 -16.40 -1.04 -6.49
CA LEU A 112 -16.70 -1.44 -5.11
C LEU A 112 -17.53 -0.37 -4.37
N MET A 113 -17.23 0.90 -4.56
CA MET A 113 -17.94 1.99 -3.88
C MET A 113 -19.37 2.17 -4.38
N THR A 114 -19.65 1.86 -5.65
CA THR A 114 -21.05 1.83 -6.17
C THR A 114 -21.84 0.66 -5.60
N MET A 115 -21.20 -0.51 -5.37
CA MET A 115 -21.85 -1.68 -4.78
C MET A 115 -22.07 -1.56 -3.26
N HIS A 116 -21.55 -0.52 -2.62
CA HIS A 116 -21.72 -0.32 -1.18
C HIS A 116 -23.21 -0.16 -0.75
N GLU A 117 -24.07 0.23 -1.64
CA GLU A 117 -25.52 0.30 -1.37
C GLU A 117 -26.15 -1.11 -1.25
N ASN A 118 -25.45 -2.16 -1.64
CA ASN A 118 -25.86 -3.52 -1.39
C ASN A 118 -25.67 -3.84 0.11
N GLU A 119 -26.73 -4.19 0.79
CA GLU A 119 -26.78 -4.45 2.24
C GLU A 119 -25.81 -5.52 2.72
N ASN A 120 -25.38 -6.44 1.82
CA ASN A 120 -24.52 -7.56 2.16
C ASN A 120 -23.04 -7.19 2.22
N VAL A 121 -22.58 -6.12 1.56
CA VAL A 121 -21.16 -5.73 1.54
C VAL A 121 -20.97 -4.28 1.94
N LYS A 122 -20.38 -4.06 3.11
CA LYS A 122 -20.00 -2.72 3.60
C LYS A 122 -18.57 -2.40 3.16
N ALA A 123 -18.44 -1.67 2.06
CA ALA A 123 -17.15 -1.33 1.49
C ALA A 123 -16.49 -0.13 2.20
N ARG A 124 -15.21 -0.28 2.50
CA ARG A 124 -14.33 0.78 3.03
C ARG A 124 -13.05 0.83 2.22
N THR A 125 -12.60 2.01 1.91
CA THR A 125 -11.33 2.27 1.22
C THR A 125 -10.33 2.88 2.18
N LEU A 126 -9.14 2.30 2.26
CA LEU A 126 -8.03 2.82 3.04
C LEU A 126 -6.86 3.14 2.12
N PHE A 127 -6.57 4.43 1.93
CA PHE A 127 -5.42 4.88 1.15
C PHE A 127 -4.12 4.72 1.93
N PHE A 128 -3.11 4.19 1.24
CA PHE A 128 -1.79 3.96 1.80
C PHE A 128 -0.73 4.83 1.14
N PRO A 129 0.19 5.39 1.96
CA PRO A 129 1.46 5.91 1.50
C PRO A 129 2.39 4.77 1.05
N HIS A 130 3.65 5.10 0.79
CA HIS A 130 4.70 4.11 0.57
C HIS A 130 5.00 3.38 1.89
N VAL A 131 4.70 2.08 1.91
CA VAL A 131 4.93 1.23 3.10
C VAL A 131 6.33 0.61 3.02
N PHE A 132 7.11 0.74 4.10
CA PHE A 132 8.45 0.19 4.21
C PHE A 132 8.67 -0.55 5.54
N GLY A 133 9.78 -1.27 5.65
CA GLY A 133 10.21 -2.01 6.85
C GLY A 133 11.00 -3.27 6.49
N LEU A 134 11.16 -4.18 7.46
CA LEU A 134 11.84 -5.45 7.24
C LEU A 134 11.20 -6.26 6.11
N ASP A 135 12.01 -7.06 5.40
CA ASP A 135 11.60 -7.89 4.27
C ASP A 135 11.04 -7.12 3.05
N GLU A 136 11.23 -5.81 3.00
CA GLU A 136 10.98 -5.05 1.78
C GLU A 136 11.99 -5.45 0.69
N LYS A 137 11.55 -5.45 -0.59
CA LYS A 137 12.43 -5.79 -1.71
C LYS A 137 13.62 -4.83 -1.77
N SER A 138 14.83 -5.38 -1.90
CA SER A 138 16.10 -4.62 -1.91
C SER A 138 16.19 -3.54 -3.00
N SER A 139 15.42 -3.68 -4.07
CA SER A 139 15.35 -2.70 -5.16
C SER A 139 14.46 -1.49 -4.89
N ARG A 140 13.79 -1.43 -3.71
CA ARG A 140 12.97 -0.28 -3.34
C ARG A 140 13.80 0.80 -2.66
N ILE A 141 13.24 2.01 -2.60
CA ILE A 141 13.99 3.21 -2.24
C ILE A 141 14.58 3.14 -0.81
N ILE A 142 13.82 2.72 0.19
CA ILE A 142 14.31 2.66 1.58
C ILE A 142 15.41 1.62 1.75
N PRO A 143 15.27 0.35 1.30
CA PRO A 143 16.37 -0.60 1.29
C PRO A 143 17.59 -0.15 0.47
N THR A 144 17.39 0.57 -0.64
CA THR A 144 18.50 1.11 -1.44
C THR A 144 19.30 2.14 -0.65
N ILE A 145 18.63 3.11 0.00
CA ILE A 145 19.29 4.11 0.85
C ILE A 145 20.03 3.43 2.00
N ARG A 146 19.37 2.50 2.71
CA ARG A 146 19.97 1.74 3.80
C ARG A 146 21.21 1.00 3.35
N ASN A 147 21.15 0.26 2.24
CA ASN A 147 22.27 -0.50 1.70
C ASN A 147 23.44 0.40 1.28
N MET A 148 23.15 1.57 0.72
CA MET A 148 24.15 2.59 0.39
C MET A 148 24.92 3.05 1.62
N ILE A 149 24.23 3.34 2.71
CA ILE A 149 24.83 3.83 3.96
C ILE A 149 25.64 2.73 4.64
N LEU A 150 25.02 1.57 4.89
CA LEU A 150 25.65 0.48 5.66
C LEU A 150 26.89 -0.10 4.97
N ASN A 151 26.88 -0.15 3.63
CA ASN A 151 28.01 -0.70 2.86
C ASN A 151 28.99 0.39 2.39
N ASN A 152 28.73 1.64 2.71
CA ASN A 152 29.52 2.81 2.25
C ASN A 152 29.78 2.76 0.71
N LYS A 153 28.71 2.40 -0.06
CA LYS A 153 28.78 2.28 -1.53
C LYS A 153 27.89 3.30 -2.20
N PRO A 154 28.40 4.07 -3.17
CA PRO A 154 27.60 5.03 -3.89
C PRO A 154 26.40 4.37 -4.59
N SER A 155 25.25 5.03 -4.51
CA SER A 155 24.04 4.67 -5.24
C SER A 155 23.59 5.81 -6.17
N HIS A 156 23.02 5.43 -7.30
CA HIS A 156 22.47 6.35 -8.28
C HIS A 156 20.96 6.48 -8.10
N PHE A 157 20.49 7.68 -8.10
CA PHE A 157 19.08 8.04 -8.02
C PHE A 157 18.71 8.88 -9.24
N SER A 158 17.46 8.84 -9.64
CA SER A 158 16.90 9.82 -10.57
C SER A 158 17.03 11.23 -9.97
N LYS A 159 16.39 12.22 -10.57
CA LYS A 159 16.43 13.62 -10.08
C LYS A 159 16.09 13.75 -8.57
N GLY A 160 15.29 12.83 -8.01
CA GLY A 160 14.94 12.81 -6.59
C GLY A 160 13.86 13.81 -6.18
N ASP A 161 13.16 14.41 -7.14
CA ASP A 161 12.10 15.41 -6.92
C ASP A 161 10.75 14.78 -6.56
N GLN A 162 10.58 13.46 -6.75
CA GLN A 162 9.35 12.76 -6.45
C GLN A 162 9.03 12.81 -4.95
N PHE A 163 7.75 13.06 -4.63
CA PHE A 163 7.25 13.00 -3.27
C PHE A 163 7.09 11.56 -2.80
N LEU A 164 7.55 11.30 -1.60
CA LEU A 164 7.58 9.99 -0.97
C LEU A 164 6.89 10.05 0.41
N PRO A 165 5.58 9.86 0.48
CA PRO A 165 4.92 9.72 1.78
C PRO A 165 5.28 8.35 2.37
N LEU A 166 5.76 8.30 3.62
CA LEU A 166 6.27 7.08 4.27
C LEU A 166 5.41 6.63 5.45
N LEU A 167 5.21 5.31 5.51
CA LEU A 167 4.57 4.65 6.63
C LEU A 167 5.30 3.32 6.95
N HIS A 168 5.58 3.08 8.22
CA HIS A 168 6.17 1.81 8.63
C HIS A 168 5.15 0.67 8.56
N ILE A 169 5.59 -0.54 8.20
CA ILE A 169 4.73 -1.71 8.01
C ILE A 169 3.95 -2.11 9.27
N GLY A 170 4.51 -1.89 10.45
CA GLY A 170 3.82 -2.10 11.72
C GLY A 170 2.62 -1.18 11.88
N ASP A 171 2.82 0.11 11.64
CA ASP A 171 1.77 1.13 11.67
C ASP A 171 0.72 0.90 10.59
N ALA A 172 1.15 0.47 9.38
CA ALA A 172 0.26 0.09 8.31
C ALA A 172 -0.68 -1.06 8.72
N SER A 173 -0.16 -2.09 9.40
CA SER A 173 -0.97 -3.22 9.87
C SER A 173 -1.98 -2.80 10.94
N GLU A 174 -1.58 -1.89 11.84
CA GLU A 174 -2.48 -1.34 12.84
C GLU A 174 -3.57 -0.45 12.22
N ALA A 175 -3.22 0.41 11.25
CA ALA A 175 -4.18 1.24 10.51
C ALA A 175 -5.24 0.40 9.80
N ILE A 176 -4.83 -0.72 9.16
CA ILE A 176 -5.76 -1.66 8.52
C ILE A 176 -6.74 -2.23 9.55
N TRP A 177 -6.24 -2.65 10.71
CA TRP A 177 -7.09 -3.21 11.76
C TRP A 177 -8.07 -2.16 12.30
N GLN A 178 -7.61 -0.94 12.57
CA GLN A 178 -8.47 0.14 13.04
C GLN A 178 -9.52 0.54 12.00
N SER A 179 -9.20 0.48 10.70
CA SER A 179 -10.17 0.80 9.65
C SER A 179 -11.37 -0.17 9.60
N VAL A 180 -11.24 -1.38 10.17
CA VAL A 180 -12.38 -2.32 10.31
C VAL A 180 -13.48 -1.76 11.19
N PHE A 181 -13.16 -0.88 12.13
CA PHE A 181 -14.11 -0.29 13.09
C PHE A 181 -14.55 1.14 12.70
N SER A 182 -13.95 1.70 11.64
CA SER A 182 -14.31 3.04 11.18
C SER A 182 -15.72 3.04 10.58
N GLU A 183 -16.47 4.10 10.80
CA GLU A 183 -17.74 4.37 10.09
C GLU A 183 -17.50 5.07 8.74
N GLU A 184 -16.35 5.67 8.58
CA GLU A 184 -15.94 6.36 7.36
C GLU A 184 -15.72 5.39 6.21
N ARG A 185 -16.31 5.70 5.05
CA ARG A 185 -16.17 4.89 3.83
C ARG A 185 -14.80 5.03 3.17
N VAL A 186 -14.19 6.20 3.30
CA VAL A 186 -12.89 6.52 2.70
C VAL A 186 -12.00 7.16 3.75
N THR A 187 -10.91 6.50 4.07
CA THR A 187 -9.92 6.96 5.04
C THR A 187 -8.51 6.79 4.46
N SER A 188 -7.53 7.29 5.17
CA SER A 188 -6.12 7.08 4.85
C SER A 188 -5.29 6.80 6.08
N ALA A 189 -4.28 5.94 5.91
CA ALA A 189 -3.21 5.78 6.86
C ALA A 189 -2.24 6.97 6.70
N THR A 190 -2.24 7.87 7.69
CA THR A 190 -1.43 9.08 7.66
C THR A 190 0.06 8.75 7.60
N PRO A 191 0.84 9.27 6.65
CA PRO A 191 2.29 9.10 6.66
C PRO A 191 2.91 9.85 7.85
N PHE A 192 3.93 9.27 8.49
CA PHE A 192 4.71 9.99 9.50
C PHE A 192 5.69 10.99 8.87
N TRP A 193 6.05 10.78 7.59
CA TRP A 193 6.92 11.66 6.82
C TRP A 193 6.42 11.81 5.39
N HIS A 194 6.52 13.01 4.83
CA HIS A 194 6.09 13.34 3.48
C HIS A 194 6.98 14.41 2.87
N GLY A 195 8.10 14.01 2.34
CA GLY A 195 9.07 14.89 1.67
C GLY A 195 9.52 14.33 0.31
N ARG A 196 10.54 14.93 -0.27
CA ARG A 196 11.14 14.47 -1.51
C ARG A 196 12.18 13.39 -1.25
N VAL A 197 12.37 12.49 -2.20
CA VAL A 197 13.43 11.46 -2.09
C VAL A 197 14.79 12.08 -1.83
N ARG A 198 15.14 13.19 -2.51
CA ARG A 198 16.39 13.93 -2.27
C ARG A 198 16.53 14.39 -0.82
N GLU A 199 15.48 14.98 -0.27
CA GLU A 199 15.47 15.44 1.13
C GLU A 199 15.72 14.29 2.11
N LEU A 200 15.11 13.13 1.88
CA LEU A 200 15.32 11.95 2.71
C LEU A 200 16.76 11.43 2.61
N VAL A 201 17.30 11.37 1.41
CA VAL A 201 18.69 10.93 1.17
C VAL A 201 19.66 11.88 1.85
N ASP A 202 19.48 13.19 1.70
CA ASP A 202 20.34 14.21 2.31
C ASP A 202 20.30 14.13 3.86
N LEU A 203 19.12 13.92 4.43
CA LEU A 203 18.96 13.69 5.88
C LEU A 203 19.67 12.40 6.34
N ALA A 204 19.54 11.32 5.59
CA ALA A 204 20.10 10.01 5.97
C ALA A 204 21.62 9.95 5.81
N VAL A 205 22.17 10.61 4.80
CA VAL A 205 23.62 10.64 4.53
C VAL A 205 24.34 11.63 5.42
N GLY A 206 23.64 12.68 5.89
CA GLY A 206 24.21 13.80 6.61
C GLY A 206 25.09 14.70 5.74
N LEU A 207 25.42 15.87 6.25
CA LEU A 207 26.16 16.90 5.51
C LEU A 207 27.60 16.49 5.13
N ASN A 208 28.15 15.46 5.77
CA ASN A 208 29.56 15.09 5.64
C ASN A 208 29.86 13.96 4.64
N ASN A 209 28.82 13.35 3.99
CA ASN A 209 29.02 12.18 3.15
C ASN A 209 28.23 12.21 1.82
N THR A 210 28.07 13.40 1.25
CA THR A 210 27.29 13.65 0.03
C THR A 210 27.80 12.91 -1.22
N SER A 211 29.02 12.33 -1.16
CA SER A 211 29.59 11.54 -2.27
C SER A 211 28.91 10.18 -2.46
N LEU A 212 28.16 9.68 -1.48
CA LEU A 212 27.45 8.39 -1.57
C LEU A 212 26.20 8.45 -2.46
N ALA A 213 25.52 9.56 -2.50
CA ALA A 213 24.31 9.72 -3.30
C ALA A 213 24.59 10.51 -4.56
N LYS A 214 24.36 9.88 -5.71
CA LYS A 214 24.49 10.52 -7.03
C LYS A 214 23.11 10.68 -7.65
N PHE A 215 22.67 11.92 -7.77
CA PHE A 215 21.42 12.27 -8.44
C PHE A 215 21.69 12.63 -9.89
N ASP A 216 20.96 11.99 -10.80
CA ASP A 216 21.00 12.33 -12.22
C ASP A 216 19.94 13.41 -12.52
N PRO A 217 20.33 14.64 -12.85
CA PRO A 217 19.38 15.72 -13.12
C PRO A 217 18.59 15.51 -14.42
N GLU A 218 19.07 14.67 -15.33
CA GLU A 218 18.44 14.36 -16.61
C GLU A 218 17.55 13.11 -16.54
N ASP A 219 17.73 12.26 -15.52
CA ASP A 219 16.86 11.10 -15.29
C ASP A 219 15.52 11.53 -14.70
N MET A 220 14.58 11.79 -15.59
CA MET A 220 13.22 12.22 -15.27
C MET A 220 12.30 11.01 -15.17
N GLN A 221 12.33 10.30 -14.04
CA GLN A 221 11.33 9.27 -13.77
C GLN A 221 9.92 9.88 -13.73
N VAL A 222 8.94 9.10 -14.17
CA VAL A 222 7.52 9.54 -14.27
C VAL A 222 7.03 10.18 -12.96
N ASP A 223 7.42 9.62 -11.82
CA ASP A 223 6.99 10.12 -10.50
C ASP A 223 7.52 11.53 -10.16
N ASN A 224 8.53 12.04 -10.87
CA ASN A 224 9.03 13.40 -10.68
C ASN A 224 8.04 14.49 -11.15
N PHE A 225 7.08 14.13 -11.98
CA PHE A 225 6.12 15.08 -12.56
C PHE A 225 4.85 15.27 -11.72
N PHE A 226 4.61 14.41 -10.73
CA PHE A 226 3.38 14.49 -9.95
C PHE A 226 3.55 15.38 -8.71
N PRO A 227 2.55 16.24 -8.44
CA PRO A 227 2.57 17.07 -7.24
C PRO A 227 2.39 16.22 -5.98
N ARG A 228 2.72 16.83 -4.84
CA ARG A 228 2.25 16.33 -3.55
C ARG A 228 0.71 16.36 -3.54
N VAL A 229 0.11 15.23 -3.17
CA VAL A 229 -1.33 15.08 -3.06
C VAL A 229 -1.70 14.82 -1.61
N GLU A 230 -2.74 15.50 -1.14
CA GLU A 230 -3.26 15.30 0.21
C GLU A 230 -4.08 13.99 0.28
N PHE A 231 -3.96 13.32 1.41
CA PHE A 231 -4.71 12.10 1.68
C PHE A 231 -6.14 12.42 2.11
N PRO A 232 -7.15 11.68 1.63
CA PRO A 232 -8.54 11.87 2.06
C PRO A 232 -8.73 11.30 3.46
N GLY A 233 -9.37 12.04 4.36
CA GLY A 233 -9.73 11.59 5.70
C GLY A 233 -8.57 10.96 6.48
N LYS A 234 -8.81 10.57 7.72
CA LYS A 234 -7.87 9.84 8.56
C LYS A 234 -8.58 8.65 9.19
N VAL A 235 -7.85 7.57 9.48
CA VAL A 235 -8.37 6.50 10.32
C VAL A 235 -8.61 7.05 11.72
N SER A 236 -9.85 6.94 12.20
CA SER A 236 -10.22 7.44 13.52
C SER A 236 -9.49 6.69 14.63
N ASN A 237 -9.08 7.41 15.67
CA ASN A 237 -8.38 6.88 16.84
C ASN A 237 -7.07 6.14 16.52
N TRP A 238 -6.42 6.51 15.42
CA TRP A 238 -5.13 5.97 15.01
C TRP A 238 -4.18 7.06 14.52
N GLU A 239 -2.94 6.98 14.96
CA GLU A 239 -1.81 7.80 14.47
C GLU A 239 -0.58 6.90 14.34
N PRO A 240 0.35 7.19 13.40
CA PRO A 240 1.59 6.43 13.27
C PRO A 240 2.46 6.61 14.52
N LYS A 241 3.07 5.52 14.97
CA LYS A 241 4.01 5.49 16.12
C LYS A 241 5.45 5.64 15.68
N TYR A 242 5.74 5.29 14.43
CA TYR A 242 7.06 5.41 13.84
C TYR A 242 7.33 6.88 13.47
N SER A 243 8.53 7.35 13.72
CA SER A 243 8.96 8.73 13.47
C SER A 243 10.09 8.82 12.45
N LEU A 244 10.46 10.04 12.06
CA LEU A 244 11.64 10.26 11.22
C LEU A 244 12.93 9.81 11.93
N ASP A 245 13.05 10.03 13.22
CA ASP A 245 14.22 9.59 14.00
C ASP A 245 14.37 8.07 13.97
N ASN A 246 13.27 7.32 14.13
CA ASN A 246 13.29 5.86 13.99
C ASN A 246 13.68 5.41 12.57
N LEU A 247 13.27 6.15 11.54
CA LEU A 247 13.69 5.86 10.16
C LEU A 247 15.19 6.10 9.98
N LEU A 248 15.71 7.23 10.46
CA LEU A 248 17.14 7.53 10.36
C LEU A 248 17.99 6.51 11.12
N GLU A 249 17.55 6.10 12.31
CA GLU A 249 18.18 5.01 13.06
C GLU A 249 18.16 3.68 12.28
N TYR A 250 17.02 3.30 11.70
CA TYR A 250 16.91 2.11 10.85
C TYR A 250 17.81 2.14 9.62
N LEU A 251 18.04 3.32 9.04
CA LEU A 251 18.90 3.47 7.87
C LEU A 251 20.40 3.38 8.20
N THR A 252 20.79 3.67 9.44
CA THR A 252 22.20 3.76 9.88
C THR A 252 22.66 2.57 10.71
N ASN A 253 21.76 1.75 11.22
CA ASN A 253 22.03 0.54 12.03
C ASN A 253 21.54 -0.72 11.31
#